data_ad0eec1247a32dc5a132b611efd2ff19
#
_entry.id   ad0eec1247a32dc5a132b611efd2ff19
#
_cell.length_a   1.000
_cell.length_b   1.000
_cell.length_c   1.000
_cell.angle_alpha   90.00
_cell.angle_beta   90.00
_cell.angle_gamma   90.00
#
_symmetry.space_group_name_H-M   'P 1'
#
loop_
_entity.id
_entity.type
_entity.pdbx_description
1 polymer ?
#
loop_
_entity_poly.entity_id
_entity_poly.type
_entity_poly.pdbx_seq_one_letter_code
_entity_poly.pdbx_strand_id
1 'polypeptide(L)'
;MPLPSDEKLIALSQEILKQFDTIFGLHPGFRPAHAKGVLLTGIFTPAHGASELTRAPHIVRGSTPVTVRFSNSTGVPVLPDNDPNANPRGMAIRFNLAEHVHTDIVSHSTDGFPTRTGQEFLEFLRAVAATGPSSKSPTPIETFLGSHPAALAFVQTPKPHATSFAREKYFGVTAMRFTNQQGVSRYGRYRIVPDAGTQYLDEAAVASKDANHLFDELTQRVAAAPIGFQIGVQVANEGDVVDDATVHWPEDRPIHPFGKLELTALEPNNAAEQKKIIFDPIPRVDGIEPSDDPLLELRAAIYLISGRRRRQA
;
A
#
# COMPACT_ATOMS: atom_id res chain seq x y z
N MET A 1 -12.83 10.33 -6.77
CA MET A 1 -12.24 10.75 -5.49
C MET A 1 -12.37 12.27 -5.36
N PRO A 2 -13.17 12.80 -4.45
CA PRO A 2 -13.25 14.24 -4.14
C PRO A 2 -12.06 14.63 -3.24
N LEU A 3 -11.68 15.93 -3.28
CA LEU A 3 -10.83 16.48 -2.22
C LEU A 3 -11.66 16.61 -0.93
N PRO A 4 -11.05 16.42 0.25
CA PRO A 4 -11.69 16.78 1.51
C PRO A 4 -12.11 18.25 1.53
N SER A 5 -13.14 18.57 2.30
CA SER A 5 -13.56 19.96 2.55
C SER A 5 -12.71 20.64 3.64
N ASP A 6 -11.94 19.89 4.41
CA ASP A 6 -11.07 20.41 5.47
C ASP A 6 -9.81 21.05 4.89
N GLU A 7 -9.73 22.38 4.95
CA GLU A 7 -8.58 23.15 4.48
C GLU A 7 -7.28 22.83 5.23
N LYS A 8 -7.35 22.48 6.52
CA LYS A 8 -6.17 22.10 7.31
C LYS A 8 -5.60 20.78 6.83
N LEU A 9 -6.47 19.82 6.50
CA LEU A 9 -6.06 18.52 5.96
C LEU A 9 -5.43 18.68 4.56
N ILE A 10 -5.97 19.58 3.73
CA ILE A 10 -5.39 19.91 2.42
C ILE A 10 -4.00 20.54 2.60
N ALA A 11 -3.86 21.52 3.49
CA ALA A 11 -2.57 22.17 3.77
C ALA A 11 -1.54 21.16 4.30
N LEU A 12 -1.90 20.31 5.25
CA LEU A 12 -1.04 19.24 5.75
C LEU A 12 -0.60 18.28 4.63
N SER A 13 -1.53 17.91 3.75
CA SER A 13 -1.25 17.04 2.60
C SER A 13 -0.23 17.67 1.65
N GLN A 14 -0.33 18.97 1.41
CA GLN A 14 0.62 19.73 0.58
C GLN A 14 2.01 19.83 1.23
N GLU A 15 2.08 20.04 2.54
CA GLU A 15 3.35 20.05 3.29
C GLU A 15 4.04 18.67 3.27
N ILE A 16 3.28 17.59 3.41
CA ILE A 16 3.83 16.23 3.29
C ILE A 16 4.38 15.99 1.88
N LEU A 17 3.64 16.39 0.84
CA LEU A 17 4.12 16.26 -0.54
C LEU A 17 5.40 17.06 -0.79
N LYS A 18 5.49 18.28 -0.27
CA LYS A 18 6.69 19.10 -0.33
C LYS A 18 7.85 18.46 0.42
N GLN A 19 7.57 17.80 1.55
CA GLN A 19 8.60 17.11 2.32
C GLN A 19 9.13 15.87 1.57
N PHE A 20 8.29 15.12 0.87
CA PHE A 20 8.74 14.05 -0.03
C PHE A 20 9.62 14.60 -1.16
N ASP A 21 9.24 15.72 -1.79
CA ASP A 21 10.06 16.36 -2.82
C ASP A 21 11.43 16.82 -2.27
N THR A 22 11.48 17.23 -0.99
CA THR A 22 12.74 17.59 -0.31
C THR A 22 13.65 16.38 -0.11
N ILE A 23 13.08 15.23 0.29
CA ILE A 23 13.83 14.00 0.59
C ILE A 23 14.31 13.30 -0.69
N PHE A 24 13.42 13.16 -1.68
CA PHE A 24 13.65 12.30 -2.85
C PHE A 24 13.93 13.07 -4.15
N GLY A 25 13.78 14.39 -4.13
CA GLY A 25 13.75 15.21 -5.34
C GLY A 25 12.37 15.22 -6.02
N LEU A 26 12.12 16.28 -6.78
CA LEU A 26 10.92 16.39 -7.61
C LEU A 26 11.14 15.64 -8.94
N HIS A 27 10.32 14.63 -9.20
CA HIS A 27 10.33 13.85 -10.43
C HIS A 27 9.00 14.04 -11.18
N PRO A 28 8.92 14.97 -12.18
CA PRO A 28 7.70 15.23 -12.93
C PRO A 28 7.15 13.97 -13.59
N GLY A 29 5.84 13.75 -13.49
CA GLY A 29 5.18 12.55 -14.03
C GLY A 29 5.23 11.32 -13.11
N PHE A 30 5.95 11.36 -11.99
CA PHE A 30 6.06 10.27 -11.02
C PHE A 30 5.35 10.56 -9.69
N ARG A 31 5.13 9.53 -8.90
CA ARG A 31 4.63 9.62 -7.52
C ARG A 31 5.74 10.12 -6.59
N PRO A 32 5.41 10.91 -5.55
CA PRO A 32 6.40 11.37 -4.57
C PRO A 32 6.86 10.27 -3.61
N ALA A 33 6.14 9.16 -3.56
CA ALA A 33 6.51 7.91 -2.92
C ALA A 33 6.00 6.75 -3.77
N HIS A 34 6.64 5.62 -3.73
CA HIS A 34 6.36 4.48 -4.61
C HIS A 34 6.47 4.86 -6.11
N ALA A 35 7.50 5.64 -6.47
CA ALA A 35 7.67 6.17 -7.83
C ALA A 35 7.94 5.07 -8.86
N LYS A 36 8.91 4.18 -8.59
CA LYS A 36 9.22 3.02 -9.45
C LYS A 36 8.15 1.96 -9.28
N GLY A 37 7.48 1.59 -10.37
CA GLY A 37 6.41 0.59 -10.30
C GLY A 37 5.94 0.12 -11.67
N VAL A 38 5.08 -0.91 -11.65
CA VAL A 38 4.54 -1.55 -12.84
C VAL A 38 3.07 -1.94 -12.62
N LEU A 39 2.26 -1.84 -13.66
CA LEU A 39 0.85 -2.25 -13.67
C LEU A 39 0.68 -3.61 -14.35
N LEU A 40 -0.12 -4.46 -13.73
CA LEU A 40 -0.60 -5.72 -14.28
C LEU A 40 -2.11 -5.71 -14.34
N THR A 41 -2.67 -6.50 -15.26
CA THR A 41 -4.09 -6.77 -15.37
C THR A 41 -4.39 -8.21 -15.01
N GLY A 42 -5.63 -8.47 -14.58
CA GLY A 42 -6.06 -9.80 -14.18
C GLY A 42 -7.51 -9.84 -13.74
N ILE A 43 -7.85 -10.87 -13.01
CA ILE A 43 -9.21 -11.14 -12.52
C ILE A 43 -9.17 -11.40 -11.02
N PHE A 44 -10.14 -10.85 -10.33
CA PHE A 44 -10.47 -11.21 -8.94
C PHE A 44 -11.68 -12.13 -8.95
N THR A 45 -11.61 -13.22 -8.18
CA THR A 45 -12.73 -14.14 -7.93
C THR A 45 -13.00 -14.19 -6.43
N PRO A 46 -14.24 -13.89 -5.98
CA PRO A 46 -14.60 -13.96 -4.56
C PRO A 46 -14.44 -15.38 -4.01
N ALA A 47 -14.02 -15.48 -2.76
CA ALA A 47 -14.01 -16.76 -2.04
C ALA A 47 -15.42 -17.23 -1.70
N HIS A 48 -15.59 -18.54 -1.56
CA HIS A 48 -16.82 -19.09 -0.96
C HIS A 48 -16.99 -18.53 0.45
N GLY A 49 -18.19 -18.00 0.77
CA GLY A 49 -18.48 -17.37 2.07
C GLY A 49 -18.04 -15.90 2.20
N ALA A 50 -17.34 -15.30 1.24
CA ALA A 50 -16.94 -13.89 1.32
C ALA A 50 -18.12 -12.91 1.53
N SER A 51 -19.32 -13.26 1.04
CA SER A 51 -20.56 -12.50 1.25
C SER A 51 -21.09 -12.52 2.68
N GLU A 52 -20.60 -13.42 3.53
CA GLU A 52 -20.87 -13.40 4.98
C GLU A 52 -20.18 -12.23 5.67
N LEU A 53 -19.09 -11.72 5.08
CA LEU A 53 -18.35 -10.56 5.59
C LEU A 53 -18.90 -9.26 5.02
N THR A 54 -19.15 -9.21 3.71
CA THR A 54 -19.55 -7.96 3.05
C THR A 54 -20.43 -8.17 1.83
N ARG A 55 -21.36 -7.21 1.59
CA ARG A 55 -22.19 -7.13 0.40
C ARG A 55 -21.56 -6.30 -0.74
N ALA A 56 -20.27 -6.01 -0.67
CA ALA A 56 -19.59 -5.19 -1.67
C ALA A 56 -19.74 -5.74 -3.09
N PRO A 57 -19.88 -4.89 -4.13
CA PRO A 57 -20.20 -5.32 -5.50
C PRO A 57 -19.24 -6.36 -6.08
N HIS A 58 -17.93 -6.26 -5.79
CA HIS A 58 -16.94 -7.23 -6.26
C HIS A 58 -16.97 -8.56 -5.51
N ILE A 59 -17.72 -8.66 -4.41
CA ILE A 59 -17.95 -9.90 -3.65
C ILE A 59 -19.21 -10.62 -4.15
N VAL A 60 -20.27 -9.87 -4.49
CA VAL A 60 -21.52 -10.48 -4.93
C VAL A 60 -21.53 -10.83 -6.42
N ARG A 61 -20.51 -10.42 -7.18
CA ARG A 61 -20.29 -10.81 -8.57
C ARG A 61 -19.44 -12.09 -8.64
N GLY A 62 -19.58 -12.87 -9.71
CA GLY A 62 -18.78 -14.08 -9.91
C GLY A 62 -17.30 -13.81 -10.17
N SER A 63 -16.98 -12.68 -10.80
CA SER A 63 -15.61 -12.22 -11.05
C SER A 63 -15.59 -10.71 -11.32
N THR A 64 -14.42 -10.09 -11.11
CA THR A 64 -14.22 -8.67 -11.36
C THR A 64 -12.84 -8.45 -12.00
N PRO A 65 -12.73 -7.74 -13.15
CA PRO A 65 -11.44 -7.35 -13.70
C PRO A 65 -10.66 -6.46 -12.72
N VAL A 66 -9.36 -6.67 -12.64
CA VAL A 66 -8.48 -5.91 -11.75
C VAL A 66 -7.30 -5.28 -12.48
N THR A 67 -6.85 -4.15 -11.95
CA THR A 67 -5.54 -3.54 -12.27
C THR A 67 -4.73 -3.52 -10.99
N VAL A 68 -3.56 -4.16 -11.00
CA VAL A 68 -2.67 -4.25 -9.83
C VAL A 68 -1.37 -3.51 -10.10
N ARG A 69 -0.92 -2.71 -9.14
CA ARG A 69 0.36 -2.03 -9.22
C ARG A 69 1.31 -2.54 -8.17
N PHE A 70 2.48 -3.04 -8.60
CA PHE A 70 3.62 -3.28 -7.73
C PHE A 70 4.59 -2.10 -7.78
N SER A 71 5.32 -1.86 -6.68
CA SER A 71 6.26 -0.75 -6.58
C SER A 71 7.31 -0.94 -5.50
N ASN A 72 8.47 -0.29 -5.71
CA ASN A 72 9.41 0.00 -4.64
C ASN A 72 8.91 1.16 -3.78
N SER A 73 9.47 1.36 -2.58
CA SER A 73 9.07 2.43 -1.65
C SER A 73 9.36 3.83 -2.24
N THR A 74 10.30 4.51 -1.96
CA THR A 74 10.73 5.90 -2.22
C THR A 74 10.11 6.67 -3.40
N GLY A 75 10.39 7.98 -3.47
CA GLY A 75 10.03 8.87 -4.60
C GLY A 75 11.03 8.85 -5.76
N VAL A 76 12.07 8.01 -5.73
CA VAL A 76 13.10 7.92 -6.76
C VAL A 76 12.72 6.91 -7.86
N PRO A 77 12.41 7.34 -9.10
CA PRO A 77 11.90 6.45 -10.16
C PRO A 77 12.89 5.39 -10.64
N VAL A 78 14.18 5.63 -10.46
CA VAL A 78 15.28 4.77 -10.92
C VAL A 78 16.00 4.05 -9.77
N LEU A 79 15.40 4.04 -8.56
CA LEU A 79 16.01 3.37 -7.41
C LEU A 79 16.25 1.89 -7.74
N PRO A 80 17.47 1.35 -7.50
CA PRO A 80 17.73 -0.07 -7.64
C PRO A 80 16.84 -0.91 -6.73
N ASP A 81 16.42 -2.09 -7.20
CA ASP A 81 15.56 -2.97 -6.41
C ASP A 81 16.28 -3.57 -5.20
N ASN A 82 17.59 -3.68 -5.26
CA ASN A 82 18.47 -4.15 -4.19
C ASN A 82 18.88 -3.03 -3.20
N ASP A 83 18.42 -1.78 -3.38
CA ASP A 83 18.62 -0.72 -2.40
C ASP A 83 17.79 -0.99 -1.14
N PRO A 84 18.35 -0.86 0.09
CA PRO A 84 17.61 -1.04 1.34
C PRO A 84 16.36 -0.15 1.43
N ASN A 85 16.42 1.08 0.88
CA ASN A 85 15.31 2.03 0.88
C ASN A 85 14.21 1.66 -0.13
N ALA A 86 14.41 0.65 -0.96
CA ALA A 86 13.37 0.15 -1.86
C ALA A 86 12.23 -0.59 -1.11
N ASN A 87 12.45 -0.99 0.14
CA ASN A 87 11.45 -1.56 1.04
C ASN A 87 10.75 -0.48 1.91
N PRO A 88 9.49 -0.71 2.33
CA PRO A 88 8.63 -1.86 2.00
C PRO A 88 8.13 -1.82 0.55
N ARG A 89 7.90 -3.00 -0.04
CA ARG A 89 7.28 -3.11 -1.38
C ARG A 89 5.82 -2.73 -1.32
N GLY A 90 5.31 -2.08 -2.38
CA GLY A 90 3.91 -1.70 -2.47
C GLY A 90 3.12 -2.61 -3.39
N MET A 91 1.87 -2.90 -3.02
CA MET A 91 0.86 -3.51 -3.86
C MET A 91 -0.45 -2.72 -3.74
N ALA A 92 -0.96 -2.22 -4.85
CA ALA A 92 -2.27 -1.58 -4.91
C ALA A 92 -3.15 -2.31 -5.92
N ILE A 93 -4.39 -2.61 -5.53
CA ILE A 93 -5.35 -3.39 -6.33
C ILE A 93 -6.54 -2.50 -6.62
N ARG A 94 -6.91 -2.35 -7.88
CA ARG A 94 -8.14 -1.74 -8.33
C ARG A 94 -9.11 -2.80 -8.81
N PHE A 95 -10.30 -2.84 -8.25
CA PHE A 95 -11.44 -3.62 -8.73
C PHE A 95 -12.24 -2.76 -9.70
N ASN A 96 -12.22 -3.09 -10.98
CA ASN A 96 -12.92 -2.36 -12.06
C ASN A 96 -14.37 -2.83 -12.12
N LEU A 97 -15.29 -2.08 -11.50
CA LEU A 97 -16.70 -2.47 -11.36
C LEU A 97 -17.56 -2.09 -12.56
N ALA A 98 -17.28 -0.93 -13.14
CA ALA A 98 -17.87 -0.41 -14.37
C ALA A 98 -16.96 0.71 -14.91
N GLU A 99 -17.33 1.31 -16.04
CA GLU A 99 -16.64 2.49 -16.53
C GLU A 99 -16.66 3.60 -15.47
N HIS A 100 -15.47 4.07 -15.07
CA HIS A 100 -15.24 5.06 -14.01
C HIS A 100 -15.74 4.67 -12.60
N VAL A 101 -16.18 3.42 -12.39
CA VAL A 101 -16.61 2.91 -11.08
C VAL A 101 -15.63 1.85 -10.60
N HIS A 102 -14.99 2.10 -9.46
CA HIS A 102 -14.00 1.18 -8.89
C HIS A 102 -13.93 1.30 -7.38
N THR A 103 -13.31 0.33 -6.76
CA THR A 103 -12.82 0.39 -5.37
C THR A 103 -11.42 -0.19 -5.32
N ASP A 104 -10.62 0.26 -4.36
CA ASP A 104 -9.21 -0.08 -4.34
C ASP A 104 -8.78 -0.65 -2.97
N ILE A 105 -7.74 -1.51 -2.97
CA ILE A 105 -6.97 -1.88 -1.78
C ILE A 105 -5.57 -1.30 -1.98
N VAL A 106 -5.05 -0.62 -0.94
CA VAL A 106 -3.67 -0.12 -0.93
C VAL A 106 -2.92 -0.79 0.21
N SER A 107 -1.86 -1.51 -0.12
CA SER A 107 -1.10 -2.35 0.80
C SER A 107 0.40 -2.23 0.57
N HIS A 108 1.19 -2.69 1.52
CA HIS A 108 2.63 -2.82 1.42
C HIS A 108 3.16 -4.01 2.23
N SER A 109 4.42 -4.38 2.06
CA SER A 109 5.01 -5.59 2.60
C SER A 109 5.41 -5.53 4.09
N THR A 110 4.99 -4.50 4.81
CA THR A 110 5.21 -4.37 6.26
C THR A 110 3.86 -4.21 6.96
N ASP A 111 3.61 -4.99 8.01
CA ASP A 111 2.37 -4.88 8.78
C ASP A 111 2.49 -3.76 9.82
N GLY A 112 2.05 -2.56 9.49
CA GLY A 112 2.07 -1.38 10.35
C GLY A 112 2.48 -0.11 9.63
N PHE A 113 2.30 1.02 10.30
CA PHE A 113 2.68 2.36 9.84
C PHE A 113 3.47 3.08 10.95
N PRO A 114 4.40 3.99 10.63
CA PRO A 114 5.29 4.57 11.65
C PRO A 114 4.58 5.54 12.63
N THR A 115 3.47 6.14 12.22
CA THR A 115 2.81 7.19 13.00
C THR A 115 1.29 7.04 12.96
N ARG A 116 0.61 7.46 14.02
CA ARG A 116 -0.85 7.41 14.11
C ARG A 116 -1.50 8.52 13.29
N THR A 117 -0.89 9.71 13.25
CA THR A 117 -1.49 10.89 12.62
C THR A 117 -0.64 11.42 11.47
N GLY A 118 -1.27 12.20 10.59
CA GLY A 118 -0.57 12.88 9.51
C GLY A 118 0.39 13.96 10.00
N GLN A 119 0.09 14.59 11.13
CA GLN A 119 0.99 15.59 11.72
C GLN A 119 2.28 14.93 12.21
N GLU A 120 2.18 13.83 12.95
CA GLU A 120 3.36 13.05 13.38
C GLU A 120 4.13 12.52 12.16
N PHE A 121 3.43 12.13 11.09
CA PHE A 121 4.08 11.68 9.87
C PHE A 121 4.88 12.80 9.19
N LEU A 122 4.37 14.02 9.16
CA LEU A 122 5.11 15.17 8.67
C LEU A 122 6.37 15.45 9.52
N GLU A 123 6.25 15.34 10.84
CA GLU A 123 7.38 15.50 11.79
C GLU A 123 8.42 14.41 11.57
N PHE A 124 8.01 13.16 11.41
CA PHE A 124 8.89 12.06 11.03
C PHE A 124 9.67 12.35 9.74
N LEU A 125 8.98 12.76 8.67
CA LEU A 125 9.61 13.10 7.40
C LEU A 125 10.59 14.29 7.52
N ARG A 126 10.26 15.30 8.33
CA ARG A 126 11.15 16.43 8.61
C ARG A 126 12.41 15.98 9.35
N ALA A 127 12.26 15.08 10.32
CA ALA A 127 13.39 14.50 11.04
C ALA A 127 14.30 13.67 10.11
N VAL A 128 13.72 12.88 9.20
CA VAL A 128 14.47 12.16 8.16
C VAL A 128 15.24 13.14 7.27
N ALA A 129 14.57 14.18 6.75
CA ALA A 129 15.20 15.18 5.86
C ALA A 129 16.33 15.97 6.54
N ALA A 130 16.21 16.24 7.83
CA ALA A 130 17.21 16.95 8.61
C ALA A 130 18.39 16.08 9.03
N THR A 131 18.30 14.77 8.85
CA THR A 131 19.36 13.81 9.21
C THR A 131 20.23 13.52 8.00
N GLY A 132 21.50 13.88 8.07
CA GLY A 132 22.48 13.64 7.01
C GLY A 132 23.76 13.01 7.55
N PRO A 133 24.71 12.65 6.67
CA PRO A 133 25.97 11.98 7.06
C PRO A 133 26.82 12.77 8.09
N SER A 134 26.65 14.10 8.15
CA SER A 134 27.35 14.98 9.09
C SER A 134 26.59 15.30 10.37
N SER A 135 25.38 14.76 10.53
CA SER A 135 24.55 14.99 11.72
C SER A 135 25.20 14.37 12.95
N LYS A 136 25.24 15.12 14.04
CA LYS A 136 25.74 14.62 15.33
C LYS A 136 24.65 13.90 16.10
N SER A 137 25.00 12.81 16.79
CA SER A 137 24.09 12.11 17.69
C SER A 137 23.84 12.90 19.00
N PRO A 138 22.56 12.95 19.49
CA PRO A 138 21.40 12.38 18.82
C PRO A 138 21.03 13.19 17.57
N THR A 139 20.90 12.50 16.45
CA THR A 139 20.43 13.08 15.19
C THR A 139 18.95 13.47 15.27
N PRO A 140 18.43 14.31 14.37
CA PRO A 140 16.99 14.63 14.36
C PRO A 140 16.08 13.41 14.31
N ILE A 141 16.44 12.39 13.52
CA ILE A 141 15.62 11.15 13.46
C ILE A 141 15.74 10.34 14.76
N GLU A 142 16.91 10.22 15.37
CA GLU A 142 17.08 9.54 16.65
C GLU A 142 16.28 10.23 17.77
N THR A 143 16.26 11.56 17.77
CA THR A 143 15.46 12.36 18.72
C THR A 143 13.98 12.10 18.54
N PHE A 144 13.47 12.09 17.29
CA PHE A 144 12.09 11.78 17.00
C PHE A 144 11.72 10.35 17.44
N LEU A 145 12.52 9.36 17.05
CA LEU A 145 12.29 7.95 17.39
C LEU A 145 12.33 7.70 18.90
N GLY A 146 13.17 8.45 19.65
CA GLY A 146 13.24 8.37 21.11
C GLY A 146 11.94 8.77 21.82
N SER A 147 11.11 9.62 21.20
CA SER A 147 9.80 10.05 21.72
C SER A 147 8.59 9.37 21.08
N HIS A 148 8.81 8.54 20.03
CA HIS A 148 7.75 7.88 19.27
C HIS A 148 8.02 6.37 19.18
N PRO A 149 7.67 5.59 20.21
CA PRO A 149 8.00 4.16 20.28
C PRO A 149 7.42 3.33 19.14
N ALA A 150 6.24 3.69 18.62
CA ALA A 150 5.63 3.02 17.47
C ALA A 150 6.47 3.24 16.19
N ALA A 151 6.97 4.47 15.97
CA ALA A 151 7.87 4.77 14.85
C ALA A 151 9.21 4.03 14.99
N LEU A 152 9.76 3.95 16.20
CA LEU A 152 10.99 3.18 16.47
C LEU A 152 10.77 1.70 16.14
N ALA A 153 9.69 1.10 16.63
CA ALA A 153 9.34 -0.29 16.33
C ALA A 153 9.19 -0.54 14.83
N PHE A 154 8.49 0.36 14.10
CA PHE A 154 8.34 0.27 12.65
C PHE A 154 9.69 0.33 11.91
N VAL A 155 10.59 1.23 12.31
CA VAL A 155 11.92 1.35 11.69
C VAL A 155 12.76 0.10 11.95
N GLN A 156 12.71 -0.45 13.16
CA GLN A 156 13.44 -1.64 13.56
C GLN A 156 12.85 -2.95 13.04
N THR A 157 11.59 -2.96 12.62
CA THR A 157 10.95 -4.15 12.04
C THR A 157 11.73 -4.62 10.81
N PRO A 158 12.18 -5.89 10.76
CA PRO A 158 12.88 -6.43 9.60
C PRO A 158 12.04 -6.33 8.32
N LYS A 159 12.66 -5.88 7.25
CA LYS A 159 12.06 -5.78 5.90
C LYS A 159 12.87 -6.63 4.94
N PRO A 160 12.71 -7.96 4.98
CA PRO A 160 13.51 -8.85 4.17
C PRO A 160 13.29 -8.59 2.68
N HIS A 161 14.30 -8.90 1.87
CA HIS A 161 14.27 -8.71 0.43
C HIS A 161 13.60 -9.90 -0.25
N ALA A 162 12.41 -9.71 -0.80
CA ALA A 162 11.72 -10.77 -1.51
C ALA A 162 12.45 -11.12 -2.83
N THR A 163 12.43 -12.40 -3.21
CA THR A 163 12.95 -12.86 -4.50
C THR A 163 12.13 -12.37 -5.68
N SER A 164 10.88 -11.99 -5.47
CA SER A 164 9.90 -11.53 -6.45
C SER A 164 8.77 -10.78 -5.76
N PHE A 165 8.14 -9.83 -6.46
CA PHE A 165 6.84 -9.28 -6.03
C PHE A 165 5.76 -10.37 -5.87
N ALA A 166 5.84 -11.45 -6.63
CA ALA A 166 4.95 -12.61 -6.56
C ALA A 166 5.30 -13.60 -5.45
N ARG A 167 6.33 -13.32 -4.66
CA ARG A 167 6.80 -14.10 -3.51
C ARG A 167 6.84 -13.29 -2.23
N GLU A 168 6.11 -12.18 -2.20
CA GLU A 168 5.98 -11.27 -1.06
C GLU A 168 4.54 -11.27 -0.55
N LYS A 169 4.36 -11.07 0.75
CA LYS A 169 3.06 -10.84 1.38
C LYS A 169 2.81 -9.35 1.57
N TYR A 170 1.55 -8.95 1.46
CA TYR A 170 1.17 -7.55 1.57
C TYR A 170 0.06 -7.34 2.60
N PHE A 171 0.08 -6.19 3.25
CA PHE A 171 -0.78 -5.84 4.36
C PHE A 171 -1.53 -4.54 4.08
N GLY A 172 -2.86 -4.56 4.19
CA GLY A 172 -3.65 -3.35 4.35
C GLY A 172 -3.66 -2.97 5.82
N VAL A 173 -2.89 -1.94 6.19
CA VAL A 173 -2.63 -1.62 7.60
C VAL A 173 -3.74 -0.84 8.29
N THR A 174 -4.56 -0.10 7.52
CA THR A 174 -5.73 0.60 8.05
C THR A 174 -6.92 -0.34 8.08
N ALA A 175 -7.71 -0.30 9.16
CA ALA A 175 -8.91 -1.11 9.26
C ALA A 175 -10.05 -0.54 8.42
N MET A 176 -10.89 -1.45 7.89
CA MET A 176 -12.13 -1.13 7.20
C MET A 176 -13.30 -1.77 7.93
N ARG A 177 -14.47 -1.16 7.84
CA ARG A 177 -15.73 -1.73 8.34
C ARG A 177 -16.44 -2.45 7.21
N PHE A 178 -16.57 -3.76 7.33
CA PHE A 178 -17.25 -4.64 6.39
C PHE A 178 -18.67 -4.90 6.87
N THR A 179 -19.66 -4.73 5.99
CA THR A 179 -21.08 -4.95 6.31
C THR A 179 -21.70 -5.92 5.32
N ASN A 180 -22.28 -7.01 5.82
CA ASN A 180 -22.91 -8.03 4.99
C ASN A 180 -24.36 -7.70 4.61
N GLN A 181 -25.04 -8.62 3.89
CA GLN A 181 -26.44 -8.44 3.47
C GLN A 181 -27.42 -8.35 4.64
N GLN A 182 -27.12 -8.94 5.78
CA GLN A 182 -27.94 -8.89 7.00
C GLN A 182 -27.71 -7.62 7.83
N GLY A 183 -26.80 -6.73 7.39
CA GLY A 183 -26.44 -5.51 8.10
C GLY A 183 -25.47 -5.73 9.27
N VAL A 184 -24.91 -6.95 9.41
CA VAL A 184 -23.88 -7.23 10.42
C VAL A 184 -22.56 -6.61 9.97
N SER A 185 -21.96 -5.78 10.82
CA SER A 185 -20.70 -5.08 10.55
C SER A 185 -19.57 -5.64 11.41
N ARG A 186 -18.38 -5.74 10.81
CA ARG A 186 -17.15 -6.13 11.47
C ARG A 186 -15.98 -5.31 10.94
N TYR A 187 -15.02 -4.97 11.80
CA TYR A 187 -13.76 -4.36 11.36
C TYR A 187 -12.78 -5.43 10.93
N GLY A 188 -11.96 -5.10 9.92
CA GLY A 188 -10.94 -6.02 9.42
C GLY A 188 -9.81 -5.31 8.69
N ARG A 189 -8.68 -6.00 8.54
CA ARG A 189 -7.51 -5.56 7.78
C ARG A 189 -7.19 -6.57 6.69
N TYR A 190 -6.88 -6.10 5.49
CA TYR A 190 -6.52 -6.99 4.39
C TYR A 190 -5.18 -7.67 4.63
N ARG A 191 -5.14 -8.97 4.29
CA ARG A 191 -3.95 -9.81 4.26
C ARG A 191 -3.86 -10.45 2.88
N ILE A 192 -2.76 -10.21 2.16
CA ILE A 192 -2.58 -10.68 0.80
C ILE A 192 -1.36 -11.58 0.76
N VAL A 193 -1.57 -12.83 0.39
CA VAL A 193 -0.54 -13.88 0.45
C VAL A 193 -0.35 -14.47 -0.94
N PRO A 194 0.89 -14.61 -1.45
CA PRO A 194 1.14 -15.20 -2.76
C PRO A 194 0.88 -16.71 -2.77
N ASP A 195 0.23 -17.22 -3.82
CA ASP A 195 0.01 -18.68 -4.01
C ASP A 195 1.34 -19.44 -4.07
N ALA A 196 2.39 -18.81 -4.58
CA ALA A 196 3.73 -19.40 -4.67
C ALA A 196 4.48 -19.46 -3.32
N GLY A 197 3.89 -18.94 -2.23
CA GLY A 197 4.53 -18.77 -0.94
C GLY A 197 5.57 -17.65 -0.92
N THR A 198 5.98 -17.22 0.27
CA THR A 198 7.00 -16.19 0.47
C THR A 198 8.41 -16.77 0.30
N GLN A 199 9.32 -15.96 -0.26
CA GLN A 199 10.72 -16.33 -0.38
C GLN A 199 11.59 -15.07 -0.36
N TYR A 200 12.66 -15.11 0.46
CA TYR A 200 13.53 -13.96 0.68
C TYR A 200 14.97 -14.30 0.34
N LEU A 201 15.73 -13.28 -0.05
CA LEU A 201 17.15 -13.32 -0.32
C LEU A 201 17.92 -13.03 0.97
N ASP A 202 19.08 -13.63 1.13
CA ASP A 202 20.07 -13.20 2.11
C ASP A 202 20.87 -11.98 1.57
N GLU A 203 21.66 -11.33 2.43
CA GLU A 203 22.38 -10.11 2.09
C GLU A 203 23.36 -10.30 0.90
N ALA A 204 24.05 -11.45 0.83
CA ALA A 204 24.97 -11.73 -0.24
C ALA A 204 24.26 -11.89 -1.59
N ALA A 205 23.11 -12.58 -1.58
CA ALA A 205 22.26 -12.72 -2.75
C ALA A 205 21.66 -11.38 -3.20
N VAL A 206 21.24 -10.51 -2.27
CA VAL A 206 20.75 -9.15 -2.59
C VAL A 206 21.85 -8.33 -3.28
N ALA A 207 23.08 -8.33 -2.74
CA ALA A 207 24.19 -7.57 -3.27
C ALA A 207 24.58 -7.99 -4.71
N SER A 208 24.30 -9.24 -5.08
CA SER A 208 24.59 -9.79 -6.41
C SER A 208 23.49 -9.53 -7.46
N LYS A 209 22.35 -8.96 -7.08
CA LYS A 209 21.21 -8.72 -7.98
C LYS A 209 21.37 -7.47 -8.82
N ASP A 210 20.86 -7.53 -10.03
CA ASP A 210 20.74 -6.38 -10.92
C ASP A 210 19.74 -5.35 -10.38
N ALA A 211 19.93 -4.10 -10.79
CA ALA A 211 19.12 -2.96 -10.32
C ALA A 211 17.60 -3.07 -10.58
N ASN A 212 17.20 -3.88 -11.57
CA ASN A 212 15.78 -4.07 -11.94
C ASN A 212 15.30 -5.51 -11.75
N HIS A 213 16.02 -6.33 -10.98
CA HIS A 213 15.76 -7.77 -10.91
C HIS A 213 14.32 -8.16 -10.55
N LEU A 214 13.62 -7.36 -9.72
CA LEU A 214 12.22 -7.64 -9.36
C LEU A 214 11.24 -7.35 -10.50
N PHE A 215 11.46 -6.27 -11.25
CA PHE A 215 10.60 -5.90 -12.38
C PHE A 215 10.85 -6.80 -13.59
N ASP A 216 12.10 -7.17 -13.83
CA ASP A 216 12.48 -8.10 -14.91
C ASP A 216 11.94 -9.51 -14.63
N GLU A 217 12.07 -9.99 -13.39
CA GLU A 217 11.52 -11.27 -12.95
C GLU A 217 10.00 -11.31 -13.06
N LEU A 218 9.31 -10.24 -12.59
CA LEU A 218 7.85 -10.16 -12.67
C LEU A 218 7.36 -10.20 -14.12
N THR A 219 8.06 -9.50 -15.01
CA THR A 219 7.77 -9.49 -16.46
C THR A 219 7.89 -10.88 -17.07
N GLN A 220 8.96 -11.59 -16.77
CA GLN A 220 9.19 -12.97 -17.24
C GLN A 220 8.16 -13.93 -16.65
N ARG A 221 7.87 -13.80 -15.35
CA ARG A 221 6.92 -14.67 -14.64
C ARG A 221 5.51 -14.56 -15.21
N VAL A 222 4.97 -13.35 -15.38
CA VAL A 222 3.61 -13.18 -15.88
C VAL A 222 3.47 -13.59 -17.34
N ALA A 223 4.55 -13.48 -18.13
CA ALA A 223 4.56 -13.97 -19.50
C ALA A 223 4.56 -15.52 -19.58
N ALA A 224 5.11 -16.20 -18.57
CA ALA A 224 5.18 -17.65 -18.52
C ALA A 224 3.90 -18.30 -17.96
N ALA A 225 3.29 -17.69 -16.92
CA ALA A 225 2.08 -18.21 -16.29
C ALA A 225 1.40 -17.11 -15.45
N PRO A 226 0.07 -17.24 -15.19
CA PRO A 226 -0.64 -16.34 -14.27
C PRO A 226 -0.02 -16.32 -12.87
N ILE A 227 -0.06 -15.15 -12.22
CA ILE A 227 0.44 -14.95 -10.86
C ILE A 227 -0.76 -14.89 -9.91
N GLY A 228 -0.80 -15.79 -8.93
CA GLY A 228 -1.88 -15.91 -7.97
C GLY A 228 -1.59 -15.31 -6.61
N PHE A 229 -2.61 -14.68 -6.00
CA PHE A 229 -2.61 -14.24 -4.62
C PHE A 229 -3.95 -14.58 -3.96
N GLN A 230 -3.90 -14.99 -2.69
CA GLN A 230 -5.09 -15.09 -1.84
C GLN A 230 -5.26 -13.79 -1.05
N ILE A 231 -6.46 -13.26 -1.05
CA ILE A 231 -6.84 -12.13 -0.20
C ILE A 231 -7.69 -12.66 0.93
N GLY A 232 -7.28 -12.39 2.16
CA GLY A 232 -8.07 -12.59 3.37
C GLY A 232 -8.30 -11.27 4.09
N VAL A 233 -9.26 -11.28 5.00
CA VAL A 233 -9.50 -10.18 5.94
C VAL A 233 -9.30 -10.72 7.35
N GLN A 234 -8.29 -10.21 8.04
CA GLN A 234 -8.10 -10.44 9.47
C GLN A 234 -9.17 -9.64 10.21
N VAL A 235 -10.05 -10.35 10.92
CA VAL A 235 -11.23 -9.74 11.57
C VAL A 235 -10.88 -9.37 13.01
N ALA A 236 -11.22 -8.14 13.39
CA ALA A 236 -11.04 -7.64 14.75
C ALA A 236 -11.94 -8.36 15.75
N ASN A 237 -11.43 -8.60 16.95
CA ASN A 237 -12.24 -8.92 18.11
C ASN A 237 -12.72 -7.65 18.82
N GLU A 238 -13.66 -7.81 19.76
CA GLU A 238 -14.07 -6.73 20.63
C GLU A 238 -12.87 -6.20 21.43
N GLY A 239 -12.70 -4.87 21.45
CA GLY A 239 -11.59 -4.19 22.12
C GLY A 239 -10.33 -4.02 21.28
N ASP A 240 -10.24 -4.58 20.08
CA ASP A 240 -9.11 -4.29 19.18
C ASP A 240 -9.16 -2.84 18.68
N VAL A 241 -7.99 -2.21 18.61
CA VAL A 241 -7.84 -0.84 18.10
C VAL A 241 -8.01 -0.82 16.59
N VAL A 242 -9.02 -0.11 16.09
CA VAL A 242 -9.40 -0.08 14.66
C VAL A 242 -9.11 1.25 13.96
N ASP A 243 -8.66 2.26 14.71
CA ASP A 243 -8.41 3.63 14.26
C ASP A 243 -6.94 4.05 14.36
N ASP A 244 -6.04 3.08 14.48
CA ASP A 244 -4.60 3.32 14.61
C ASP A 244 -3.80 2.25 13.86
N ALA A 245 -3.19 2.65 12.74
CA ALA A 245 -2.37 1.78 11.89
C ALA A 245 -1.00 1.43 12.49
N THR A 246 -0.60 2.04 13.61
CA THR A 246 0.63 1.68 14.33
C THR A 246 0.45 0.47 15.25
N VAL A 247 -0.79 0.14 15.59
CA VAL A 247 -1.12 -0.97 16.49
C VAL A 247 -1.29 -2.26 15.71
N HIS A 248 -0.45 -3.25 16.00
CA HIS A 248 -0.58 -4.60 15.45
C HIS A 248 -1.69 -5.37 16.16
N TRP A 249 -2.51 -6.07 15.39
CA TRP A 249 -3.46 -7.02 15.98
C TRP A 249 -2.77 -8.36 16.25
N PRO A 250 -3.22 -9.09 17.30
CA PRO A 250 -2.73 -10.44 17.56
C PRO A 250 -2.83 -11.37 16.34
N GLU A 251 -1.84 -12.23 16.15
CA GLU A 251 -1.77 -13.12 14.99
C GLU A 251 -2.88 -14.20 14.99
N ASP A 252 -3.45 -14.50 16.17
CA ASP A 252 -4.55 -15.46 16.35
C ASP A 252 -5.92 -14.93 15.92
N ARG A 253 -6.02 -13.67 15.48
CA ARG A 253 -7.27 -13.12 14.93
C ARG A 253 -7.69 -13.88 13.69
N PRO A 254 -8.99 -14.26 13.58
CA PRO A 254 -9.46 -15.04 12.45
C PRO A 254 -9.25 -14.31 11.12
N ILE A 255 -8.80 -15.05 10.11
CA ILE A 255 -8.70 -14.57 8.74
C ILE A 255 -9.87 -15.12 7.94
N HIS A 256 -10.79 -14.24 7.55
CA HIS A 256 -11.91 -14.59 6.71
C HIS A 256 -11.47 -14.59 5.23
N PRO A 257 -11.67 -15.68 4.46
CA PRO A 257 -11.36 -15.70 3.04
C PRO A 257 -12.15 -14.63 2.29
N PHE A 258 -11.46 -13.80 1.51
CA PHE A 258 -12.07 -12.71 0.74
C PHE A 258 -12.14 -13.05 -0.76
N GLY A 259 -11.04 -13.55 -1.33
CA GLY A 259 -11.01 -13.99 -2.71
C GLY A 259 -9.61 -14.23 -3.24
N LYS A 260 -9.54 -14.58 -4.52
CA LYS A 260 -8.30 -14.85 -5.23
C LYS A 260 -8.08 -13.82 -6.33
N LEU A 261 -6.83 -13.35 -6.43
CA LEU A 261 -6.33 -12.62 -7.60
C LEU A 261 -5.60 -13.57 -8.53
N GLU A 262 -5.82 -13.39 -9.83
CA GLU A 262 -5.05 -14.04 -10.88
C GLU A 262 -4.61 -12.97 -11.88
N LEU A 263 -3.32 -12.64 -11.89
CA LEU A 263 -2.72 -11.62 -12.75
C LEU A 263 -2.18 -12.31 -14.00
N THR A 264 -2.61 -11.85 -15.19
CA THR A 264 -2.39 -12.57 -16.43
C THR A 264 -1.52 -11.85 -17.45
N ALA A 265 -1.37 -10.51 -17.31
CA ALA A 265 -0.57 -9.73 -18.26
C ALA A 265 -0.04 -8.44 -17.62
N LEU A 266 1.04 -7.90 -18.19
CA LEU A 266 1.43 -6.51 -17.98
C LEU A 266 0.42 -5.59 -18.66
N GLU A 267 0.18 -4.39 -18.07
CA GLU A 267 -0.58 -3.33 -18.72
C GLU A 267 0.18 -2.84 -19.98
N PRO A 268 -0.37 -2.98 -21.19
CA PRO A 268 0.34 -2.65 -22.44
C PRO A 268 0.78 -1.18 -22.49
N ASN A 269 -0.03 -0.26 -21.97
CA ASN A 269 0.24 1.17 -21.92
C ASN A 269 0.77 1.61 -20.53
N ASN A 270 1.56 0.77 -19.89
CA ASN A 270 1.98 0.89 -18.50
C ASN A 270 2.41 2.32 -18.12
N ALA A 271 3.30 2.96 -18.89
CA ALA A 271 3.80 4.30 -18.58
C ALA A 271 2.69 5.37 -18.58
N ALA A 272 1.80 5.34 -19.57
CA ALA A 272 0.68 6.26 -19.69
C ALA A 272 -0.38 6.02 -18.60
N GLU A 273 -0.72 4.77 -18.36
CA GLU A 273 -1.72 4.41 -17.35
C GLU A 273 -1.21 4.68 -15.92
N GLN A 274 0.07 4.51 -15.63
CA GLN A 274 0.66 4.89 -14.34
C GLN A 274 0.56 6.40 -14.06
N LYS A 275 0.61 7.25 -15.08
CA LYS A 275 0.38 8.70 -14.92
C LYS A 275 -1.07 9.00 -14.54
N LYS A 276 -2.02 8.26 -15.10
CA LYS A 276 -3.48 8.53 -14.95
C LYS A 276 -4.06 7.93 -13.68
N ILE A 277 -3.69 6.69 -13.32
CA ILE A 277 -4.33 5.94 -12.25
C ILE A 277 -4.02 6.55 -10.87
N ILE A 278 -5.08 6.81 -10.10
CA ILE A 278 -5.02 7.24 -8.70
C ILE A 278 -5.78 6.20 -7.89
N PHE A 279 -5.09 5.44 -7.06
CA PHE A 279 -5.73 4.50 -6.14
C PHE A 279 -6.38 5.28 -4.99
N ASP A 280 -7.61 4.93 -4.60
CA ASP A 280 -8.32 5.55 -3.49
C ASP A 280 -8.19 4.64 -2.25
N PRO A 281 -7.55 5.09 -1.17
CA PRO A 281 -7.46 4.28 0.06
C PRO A 281 -8.80 4.17 0.78
N ILE A 282 -9.80 5.01 0.41
CA ILE A 282 -11.14 4.99 0.99
C ILE A 282 -12.07 4.23 0.03
N PRO A 283 -12.70 3.13 0.48
CA PRO A 283 -13.71 2.44 -0.31
C PRO A 283 -14.89 3.37 -0.63
N ARG A 284 -15.34 3.34 -1.90
CA ARG A 284 -16.49 4.14 -2.38
C ARG A 284 -17.63 3.23 -2.85
N VAL A 285 -17.80 2.10 -2.18
CA VAL A 285 -18.79 1.07 -2.52
C VAL A 285 -19.60 0.70 -1.29
N ASP A 286 -20.82 0.24 -1.50
CA ASP A 286 -21.63 -0.30 -0.41
C ASP A 286 -20.97 -1.55 0.19
N GLY A 287 -21.13 -1.74 1.48
CA GLY A 287 -20.63 -2.90 2.22
C GLY A 287 -19.19 -2.82 2.69
N ILE A 288 -18.41 -1.79 2.32
CA ILE A 288 -17.08 -1.53 2.87
C ILE A 288 -16.94 -0.02 3.12
N GLU A 289 -16.61 0.34 4.35
CA GLU A 289 -16.45 1.74 4.78
C GLU A 289 -15.10 1.92 5.49
N PRO A 290 -14.52 3.13 5.50
CA PRO A 290 -13.33 3.41 6.29
C PRO A 290 -13.64 3.26 7.79
N SER A 291 -12.61 2.93 8.58
CA SER A 291 -12.62 3.18 10.02
C SER A 291 -12.37 4.66 10.31
N ASP A 292 -12.36 5.04 11.59
CA ASP A 292 -12.02 6.40 12.03
C ASP A 292 -10.50 6.67 12.05
N ASP A 293 -9.70 5.84 11.37
CA ASP A 293 -8.26 6.03 11.25
C ASP A 293 -7.95 7.34 10.49
N PRO A 294 -7.28 8.33 11.14
CA PRO A 294 -7.05 9.66 10.57
C PRO A 294 -6.14 9.64 9.32
N LEU A 295 -5.41 8.54 9.09
CA LEU A 295 -4.58 8.40 7.91
C LEU A 295 -5.38 8.18 6.63
N LEU A 296 -6.62 7.70 6.68
CA LEU A 296 -7.41 7.39 5.49
C LEU A 296 -7.73 8.65 4.67
N GLU A 297 -8.31 9.68 5.31
CA GLU A 297 -8.64 10.95 4.65
C GLU A 297 -7.36 11.69 4.19
N LEU A 298 -6.32 11.69 5.01
CA LEU A 298 -5.02 12.27 4.66
C LEU A 298 -4.43 11.62 3.40
N ARG A 299 -4.40 10.29 3.37
CA ARG A 299 -3.88 9.53 2.22
C ARG A 299 -4.71 9.79 0.96
N ALA A 300 -6.04 9.86 1.08
CA ALA A 300 -6.92 10.18 -0.03
C ALA A 300 -6.59 11.57 -0.62
N ALA A 301 -6.39 12.58 0.23
CA ALA A 301 -6.00 13.93 -0.18
C ALA A 301 -4.62 13.95 -0.87
N ILE A 302 -3.60 13.34 -0.25
CA ILE A 302 -2.24 13.23 -0.78
C ILE A 302 -2.25 12.57 -2.16
N TYR A 303 -2.96 11.44 -2.31
CA TYR A 303 -3.00 10.66 -3.55
C TYR A 303 -3.67 11.42 -4.68
N LEU A 304 -4.75 12.15 -4.37
CA LEU A 304 -5.45 12.98 -5.35
C LEU A 304 -4.61 14.18 -5.81
N ILE A 305 -4.01 14.92 -4.88
CA ILE A 305 -3.16 16.09 -5.19
C ILE A 305 -1.94 15.63 -6.00
N SER A 306 -1.24 14.58 -5.56
CA SER A 306 -0.13 13.97 -6.29
C SER A 306 -0.53 13.48 -7.68
N GLY A 307 -1.72 12.86 -7.79
CA GLY A 307 -2.23 12.38 -9.06
C GLY A 307 -2.53 13.50 -10.05
N ARG A 308 -3.10 14.62 -9.58
CA ARG A 308 -3.31 15.83 -10.41
C ARG A 308 -1.97 16.40 -10.88
N ARG A 309 -0.99 16.56 -9.98
CA ARG A 309 0.36 17.03 -10.30
C ARG A 309 1.04 16.14 -11.34
N ARG A 310 0.93 14.82 -11.20
CA ARG A 310 1.52 13.84 -12.12
C ARG A 310 0.91 13.88 -13.51
N ARG A 311 -0.39 14.15 -13.63
CA ARG A 311 -1.11 14.25 -14.92
C ARG A 311 -0.78 15.51 -15.69
N GLN A 312 -0.33 16.59 -15.01
CA GLN A 312 0.03 17.86 -15.60
C GLN A 312 1.47 17.89 -16.13
N ALA A 313 2.30 16.94 -15.73
CA ALA A 313 3.67 16.78 -16.20
C ALA A 313 3.73 15.91 -17.46
#